data_9c6c1fbe8d15d08f159a6fa7903600ca
#
_entry.id   9c6c1fbe8d15d08f159a6fa7903600ca
#
_cell.length_a   1.000
_cell.length_b   1.000
_cell.length_c   1.000
_cell.angle_alpha   90.00
_cell.angle_beta   90.00
_cell.angle_gamma   90.00
#
_symmetry.space_group_name_H-M   'P 1'
#
loop_
_entity.id
_entity.type
_entity.pdbx_description
1 polymer ?
#
loop_
_entity_poly.entity_id
_entity_poly.type
_entity_poly.pdbx_seq_one_letter_code
_entity_poly.pdbx_strand_id
1 'polypeptide(L)'
;GCYLCHSQMIRPLRDEVERYGHFSLAAESMYDHPFQWGSKRTGPDLARVGAKYSDEWHVTHLTNPRAIVPQSVMPGYPFLAETEVDVAGMEGHLRTSRLVGVPYTDDQIANAVADLNAQVDPDNPGAAAFTKRYPKAVARNFDGKTGIPTEMDALVAYLQMLGTLVDFKLYNEKANLR
;
A
#
# COMPACT_ATOMS: atom_id res chain seq x y z
N GLY A 1 7.44 -12.10 1.91
CA GLY A 1 8.61 -12.34 1.03
C GLY A 1 8.57 -11.62 -0.32
N CYS A 2 7.63 -10.71 -0.55
CA CYS A 2 7.46 -9.98 -1.83
C CYS A 2 8.73 -9.23 -2.25
N TYR A 3 9.45 -8.67 -1.29
CA TYR A 3 10.71 -7.95 -1.47
C TYR A 3 11.85 -8.82 -2.04
N LEU A 4 11.73 -10.13 -2.02
CA LEU A 4 12.71 -11.04 -2.65
C LEU A 4 12.66 -10.96 -4.17
N CYS A 5 11.51 -10.63 -4.74
CA CYS A 5 11.27 -10.57 -6.19
C CYS A 5 10.90 -9.17 -6.70
N HIS A 6 10.37 -8.31 -5.83
CA HIS A 6 9.97 -6.94 -6.16
C HIS A 6 10.80 -5.92 -5.38
N SER A 7 11.11 -4.81 -6.00
CA SER A 7 11.61 -3.61 -5.34
C SER A 7 10.48 -2.60 -5.17
N GLN A 8 10.72 -1.56 -4.37
CA GLN A 8 9.79 -0.45 -4.12
C GLN A 8 10.54 0.88 -4.17
N MET A 9 11.50 0.99 -5.08
CA MET A 9 12.27 2.20 -5.30
C MET A 9 12.70 2.31 -6.76
N ILE A 10 12.29 3.39 -7.41
CA ILE A 10 12.71 3.73 -8.78
C ILE A 10 13.96 4.60 -8.68
N ARG A 11 15.04 4.15 -9.29
CA ARG A 11 16.31 4.88 -9.34
C ARG A 11 16.24 6.04 -10.33
N PRO A 12 17.04 7.09 -10.19
CA PRO A 12 17.09 8.22 -11.12
C PRO A 12 17.90 7.86 -12.40
N LEU A 13 17.57 6.73 -13.00
CA LEU A 13 18.14 6.24 -14.26
C LEU A 13 17.08 6.40 -15.36
N ARG A 14 17.53 6.82 -16.54
CA ARG A 14 16.63 7.09 -17.68
C ARG A 14 15.68 5.93 -17.95
N ASP A 15 16.20 4.71 -18.09
CA ASP A 15 15.40 3.53 -18.45
C ASP A 15 14.35 3.19 -17.37
N GLU A 16 14.64 3.47 -16.10
CA GLU A 16 13.69 3.25 -15.02
C GLU A 16 12.59 4.30 -15.00
N VAL A 17 12.97 5.56 -15.20
CA VAL A 17 12.00 6.67 -15.26
C VAL A 17 11.07 6.54 -16.47
N GLU A 18 11.60 6.11 -17.62
CA GLU A 18 10.79 5.84 -18.82
C GLU A 18 9.83 4.66 -18.59
N ARG A 19 10.24 3.63 -17.86
CA ARG A 19 9.43 2.43 -17.60
C ARG A 19 8.40 2.61 -16.51
N TYR A 20 8.74 3.26 -15.40
CA TYR A 20 7.93 3.29 -14.18
C TYR A 20 7.37 4.67 -13.86
N GLY A 21 7.91 5.74 -14.42
CA GLY A 21 7.60 7.12 -14.07
C GLY A 21 8.66 7.75 -13.17
N HIS A 22 8.30 8.82 -12.48
CA HIS A 22 9.23 9.59 -11.66
C HIS A 22 10.02 8.73 -10.67
N PHE A 23 11.33 9.00 -10.54
CA PHE A 23 12.18 8.31 -9.55
C PHE A 23 11.67 8.54 -8.12
N SER A 24 11.98 7.60 -7.23
CA SER A 24 11.51 7.65 -5.86
C SER A 24 12.18 8.76 -5.06
N LEU A 25 11.38 9.45 -4.25
CA LEU A 25 11.85 10.46 -3.30
C LEU A 25 12.00 9.82 -1.92
N ALA A 26 12.97 10.27 -1.14
CA ALA A 26 13.19 9.77 0.24
C ALA A 26 11.92 9.88 1.11
N ALA A 27 11.10 10.92 0.88
CA ALA A 27 9.84 11.13 1.60
C ALA A 27 8.82 9.99 1.42
N GLU A 28 8.90 9.23 0.33
CA GLU A 28 7.96 8.11 0.08
C GLU A 28 8.23 6.90 0.98
N SER A 29 9.45 6.76 1.47
CA SER A 29 9.90 5.58 2.23
C SER A 29 10.45 5.93 3.62
N MET A 30 10.29 7.18 4.07
CA MET A 30 10.89 7.65 5.33
C MET A 30 10.38 6.90 6.57
N TYR A 31 9.23 6.25 6.47
CA TYR A 31 8.64 5.45 7.56
C TYR A 31 8.68 3.94 7.27
N ASP A 32 9.33 3.52 6.19
CA ASP A 32 9.47 2.09 5.88
C ASP A 32 10.57 1.45 6.76
N HIS A 33 10.22 0.36 7.41
CA HIS A 33 11.11 -0.41 8.27
C HIS A 33 10.96 -1.92 8.00
N PRO A 34 11.84 -2.53 7.17
CA PRO A 34 13.01 -1.95 6.49
C PRO A 34 12.66 -1.23 5.19
N PHE A 35 13.54 -0.33 4.79
CA PHE A 35 13.51 0.32 3.49
C PHE A 35 13.72 -0.68 2.33
N GLN A 36 12.92 -0.59 1.28
CA GLN A 36 12.93 -1.53 0.17
C GLN A 36 13.76 -1.01 -1.03
N TRP A 37 14.83 -1.70 -1.34
CA TRP A 37 15.80 -1.32 -2.37
C TRP A 37 15.32 -1.66 -3.79
N GLY A 38 15.79 -0.88 -4.79
CA GLY A 38 15.55 -1.11 -6.20
C GLY A 38 16.56 -2.01 -6.91
N SER A 39 17.37 -2.77 -6.20
CA SER A 39 18.49 -3.51 -6.78
C SER A 39 18.14 -4.90 -7.30
N LYS A 40 16.98 -5.45 -6.98
CA LYS A 40 16.57 -6.80 -7.38
C LYS A 40 15.11 -6.78 -7.83
N ARG A 41 14.86 -7.26 -9.04
CA ARG A 41 13.54 -7.24 -9.68
C ARG A 41 13.35 -8.49 -10.53
N THR A 42 13.03 -9.62 -9.91
CA THR A 42 12.45 -10.76 -10.62
C THR A 42 11.06 -10.39 -11.17
N GLY A 43 10.28 -9.66 -10.35
CA GLY A 43 9.07 -8.96 -10.76
C GLY A 43 9.28 -7.44 -10.88
N PRO A 44 8.28 -6.69 -11.39
CA PRO A 44 8.37 -5.23 -11.54
C PRO A 44 8.53 -4.49 -10.21
N ASP A 45 9.07 -3.27 -10.27
CA ASP A 45 9.06 -2.34 -9.14
C ASP A 45 7.64 -1.92 -8.78
N LEU A 46 7.33 -1.83 -7.49
CA LEU A 46 5.98 -1.56 -6.97
C LEU A 46 5.75 -0.09 -6.60
N ALA A 47 6.79 0.76 -6.62
CA ALA A 47 6.68 2.14 -6.11
C ALA A 47 5.63 3.01 -6.83
N ARG A 48 5.20 2.62 -8.02
CA ARG A 48 4.20 3.34 -8.83
C ARG A 48 3.03 2.44 -9.24
N VAL A 49 2.73 1.42 -8.45
CA VAL A 49 1.65 0.49 -8.79
C VAL A 49 0.27 1.01 -8.39
N GLY A 50 0.20 1.91 -7.42
CA GLY A 50 -1.06 2.46 -6.94
C GLY A 50 -1.87 3.14 -8.05
N ALA A 51 -3.16 2.88 -8.07
CA ALA A 51 -4.13 3.33 -9.07
C ALA A 51 -3.83 2.90 -10.52
N LYS A 52 -2.85 2.00 -10.74
CA LYS A 52 -2.52 1.49 -12.08
C LYS A 52 -3.41 0.34 -12.50
N TYR A 53 -3.81 -0.50 -11.58
CA TYR A 53 -4.68 -1.66 -11.80
C TYR A 53 -5.87 -1.60 -10.85
N SER A 54 -6.99 -2.27 -11.20
CA SER A 54 -8.15 -2.37 -10.31
C SER A 54 -7.86 -3.28 -9.11
N ASP A 55 -8.67 -3.17 -8.06
CA ASP A 55 -8.56 -4.04 -6.89
C ASP A 55 -8.79 -5.50 -7.29
N GLU A 56 -9.79 -5.77 -8.13
CA GLU A 56 -10.07 -7.11 -8.68
C GLU A 56 -8.86 -7.69 -9.44
N TRP A 57 -8.14 -6.86 -10.20
CA TRP A 57 -6.91 -7.27 -10.86
C TRP A 57 -5.88 -7.71 -9.84
N HIS A 58 -5.69 -6.93 -8.76
CA HIS A 58 -4.73 -7.28 -7.69
C HIS A 58 -5.13 -8.57 -6.99
N VAL A 59 -6.39 -8.74 -6.62
CA VAL A 59 -6.91 -9.96 -5.98
C VAL A 59 -6.66 -11.18 -6.88
N THR A 60 -7.02 -11.10 -8.15
CA THR A 60 -6.83 -12.18 -9.13
C THR A 60 -5.35 -12.49 -9.31
N HIS A 61 -4.50 -11.45 -9.45
CA HIS A 61 -3.06 -11.61 -9.63
C HIS A 61 -2.37 -12.22 -8.40
N LEU A 62 -2.77 -11.81 -7.20
CA LEU A 62 -2.22 -12.36 -5.97
C LEU A 62 -2.70 -13.80 -5.72
N THR A 63 -3.94 -14.11 -6.05
CA THR A 63 -4.49 -15.46 -5.91
C THR A 63 -3.89 -16.44 -6.91
N ASN A 64 -3.84 -16.05 -8.19
CA ASN A 64 -3.29 -16.86 -9.28
C ASN A 64 -2.65 -15.96 -10.35
N PRO A 65 -1.35 -15.64 -10.25
CA PRO A 65 -0.68 -14.74 -11.21
C PRO A 65 -0.81 -15.20 -12.67
N ARG A 66 -0.85 -16.52 -12.90
CA ARG A 66 -0.95 -17.09 -14.26
C ARG A 66 -2.31 -16.93 -14.90
N ALA A 67 -3.35 -16.61 -14.12
CA ALA A 67 -4.66 -16.28 -14.69
C ALA A 67 -4.60 -14.98 -15.52
N ILE A 68 -3.69 -14.07 -15.19
CA ILE A 68 -3.51 -12.80 -15.91
C ILE A 68 -2.27 -12.86 -16.81
N VAL A 69 -1.16 -13.41 -16.31
CA VAL A 69 0.12 -13.52 -17.03
C VAL A 69 0.51 -15.00 -17.11
N PRO A 70 0.17 -15.71 -18.18
CA PRO A 70 0.36 -17.18 -18.27
C PRO A 70 1.79 -17.67 -18.05
N GLN A 71 2.80 -16.86 -18.39
CA GLN A 71 4.22 -17.18 -18.19
C GLN A 71 4.76 -16.72 -16.84
N SER A 72 3.92 -16.24 -15.93
CA SER A 72 4.37 -15.74 -14.63
C SER A 72 5.08 -16.83 -13.83
N VAL A 73 6.22 -16.46 -13.24
CA VAL A 73 6.96 -17.27 -12.25
C VAL A 73 6.59 -16.89 -10.82
N MET A 74 5.74 -15.86 -10.64
CA MET A 74 5.24 -15.46 -9.33
C MET A 74 4.38 -16.59 -8.75
N PRO A 75 4.59 -16.99 -7.48
CA PRO A 75 3.69 -17.91 -6.80
C PRO A 75 2.35 -17.25 -6.50
N GLY A 76 1.30 -18.05 -6.36
CA GLY A 76 0.00 -17.58 -5.87
C GLY A 76 -0.03 -17.51 -4.34
N TYR A 77 -0.83 -16.58 -3.80
CA TYR A 77 -1.03 -16.34 -2.38
C TYR A 77 -2.53 -16.37 -2.02
N PRO A 78 -3.28 -17.45 -2.36
CA PRO A 78 -4.72 -17.51 -2.12
C PRO A 78 -5.07 -17.43 -0.62
N PHE A 79 -4.19 -17.87 0.25
CA PHE A 79 -4.38 -17.84 1.70
C PHE A 79 -4.58 -16.42 2.27
N LEU A 80 -4.08 -15.38 1.59
CA LEU A 80 -4.29 -14.00 2.01
C LEU A 80 -5.78 -13.61 2.09
N ALA A 81 -6.61 -14.22 1.23
CA ALA A 81 -8.06 -14.00 1.22
C ALA A 81 -8.82 -14.84 2.27
N GLU A 82 -8.12 -15.67 3.01
CA GLU A 82 -8.66 -16.56 4.06
C GLU A 82 -8.10 -16.19 5.45
N THR A 83 -7.00 -15.44 5.50
CA THR A 83 -6.35 -15.00 6.73
C THR A 83 -6.91 -13.66 7.17
N GLU A 84 -7.48 -13.60 8.36
CA GLU A 84 -8.01 -12.37 8.95
C GLU A 84 -6.87 -11.48 9.46
N VAL A 85 -7.02 -10.16 9.31
CA VAL A 85 -6.11 -9.17 9.91
C VAL A 85 -6.32 -9.16 11.44
N ASP A 86 -5.24 -9.01 12.20
CA ASP A 86 -5.33 -8.76 13.64
C ASP A 86 -5.89 -7.35 13.91
N VAL A 87 -7.21 -7.23 13.79
CA VAL A 87 -7.92 -5.96 13.99
C VAL A 87 -7.76 -5.47 15.44
N ALA A 88 -7.80 -6.38 16.41
CA ALA A 88 -7.70 -6.04 17.84
C ALA A 88 -6.31 -5.48 18.20
N GLY A 89 -5.25 -5.95 17.56
CA GLY A 89 -3.88 -5.50 17.76
C GLY A 89 -3.54 -4.17 17.11
N MET A 90 -4.43 -3.60 16.28
CA MET A 90 -4.13 -2.42 15.44
C MET A 90 -3.72 -1.19 16.26
N GLU A 91 -4.34 -0.93 17.40
CA GLU A 91 -3.92 0.15 18.31
C GLU A 91 -2.46 0.00 18.74
N GLY A 92 -2.04 -1.21 19.09
CA GLY A 92 -0.66 -1.53 19.45
C GLY A 92 0.32 -1.31 18.30
N HIS A 93 -0.07 -1.67 17.07
CA HIS A 93 0.74 -1.44 15.87
C HIS A 93 0.94 0.05 15.61
N LEU A 94 -0.10 0.89 15.69
CA LEU A 94 0.01 2.33 15.51
C LEU A 94 0.87 2.98 16.62
N ARG A 95 0.74 2.54 17.87
CA ARG A 95 1.61 3.00 18.97
C ARG A 95 3.08 2.69 18.71
N THR A 96 3.37 1.47 18.28
CA THR A 96 4.74 1.04 17.96
C THR A 96 5.30 1.83 16.78
N SER A 97 4.51 2.01 15.73
CA SER A 97 4.90 2.85 14.58
C SER A 97 5.21 4.28 14.98
N ARG A 98 4.42 4.86 15.91
CA ARG A 98 4.70 6.20 16.46
C ARG A 98 6.03 6.27 17.24
N LEU A 99 6.40 5.21 17.95
CA LEU A 99 7.69 5.17 18.65
C LEU A 99 8.90 5.21 17.69
N VAL A 100 8.73 4.68 16.48
CA VAL A 100 9.76 4.73 15.42
C VAL A 100 9.60 5.93 14.48
N GLY A 101 8.78 6.91 14.83
CA GLY A 101 8.72 8.23 14.18
C GLY A 101 7.54 8.47 13.25
N VAL A 102 6.63 7.51 13.06
CA VAL A 102 5.41 7.75 12.27
C VAL A 102 4.50 8.72 13.03
N PRO A 103 4.03 9.84 12.42
CA PRO A 103 3.34 10.92 13.14
C PRO A 103 1.85 10.63 13.41
N TYR A 104 1.54 9.45 13.97
CA TYR A 104 0.18 9.14 14.40
C TYR A 104 -0.24 9.99 15.61
N THR A 105 -1.42 10.59 15.52
CA THR A 105 -2.04 11.34 16.62
C THR A 105 -2.69 10.41 17.65
N ASP A 106 -2.98 10.93 18.83
CA ASP A 106 -3.70 10.16 19.86
C ASP A 106 -5.10 9.76 19.39
N ASP A 107 -5.79 10.64 18.64
CA ASP A 107 -7.11 10.33 18.06
C ASP A 107 -7.05 9.18 17.03
N GLN A 108 -6.03 9.16 16.18
CA GLN A 108 -5.82 8.08 15.23
C GLN A 108 -5.54 6.74 15.94
N ILE A 109 -4.71 6.75 16.96
CA ILE A 109 -4.40 5.54 17.73
C ILE A 109 -5.63 5.03 18.49
N ALA A 110 -6.37 5.91 19.15
CA ALA A 110 -7.56 5.54 19.92
C ALA A 110 -8.70 4.99 19.04
N ASN A 111 -8.75 5.39 17.77
CA ASN A 111 -9.76 4.94 16.81
C ASN A 111 -9.27 3.88 15.82
N ALA A 112 -8.06 3.33 15.99
CA ALA A 112 -7.41 2.46 15.02
C ALA A 112 -8.26 1.27 14.57
N VAL A 113 -8.94 0.60 15.51
CA VAL A 113 -9.84 -0.53 15.23
C VAL A 113 -11.08 -0.09 14.45
N ALA A 114 -11.70 1.02 14.88
CA ALA A 114 -12.88 1.55 14.21
C ALA A 114 -12.55 2.04 12.80
N ASP A 115 -11.39 2.66 12.63
CA ASP A 115 -10.91 3.17 11.34
C ASP A 115 -10.57 2.06 10.37
N LEU A 116 -9.96 0.95 10.82
CA LEU A 116 -9.69 -0.20 9.97
C LEU A 116 -11.00 -0.81 9.44
N ASN A 117 -11.99 -1.01 10.33
CA ASN A 117 -13.30 -1.53 9.91
C ASN A 117 -14.03 -0.59 8.96
N ALA A 118 -13.91 0.73 9.17
CA ALA A 118 -14.50 1.73 8.29
C ALA A 118 -13.78 1.84 6.93
N GLN A 119 -12.51 1.48 6.86
CA GLN A 119 -11.74 1.52 5.61
C GLN A 119 -12.18 0.45 4.62
N VAL A 120 -12.53 -0.73 5.09
CA VAL A 120 -12.92 -1.88 4.23
C VAL A 120 -14.42 -1.94 3.95
N ASP A 121 -15.20 -1.10 4.61
CA ASP A 121 -16.66 -1.04 4.45
C ASP A 121 -17.11 0.42 4.25
N PRO A 122 -17.36 0.86 3.01
CA PRO A 122 -17.78 2.23 2.72
C PRO A 122 -19.15 2.60 3.30
N ASP A 123 -19.98 1.60 3.62
CA ASP A 123 -21.32 1.80 4.22
C ASP A 123 -21.24 1.85 5.76
N ASN A 124 -20.05 1.69 6.33
CA ASN A 124 -19.82 1.76 7.76
C ASN A 124 -20.15 3.17 8.29
N PRO A 125 -20.93 3.32 9.38
CA PRO A 125 -21.25 4.62 9.98
C PRO A 125 -20.00 5.45 10.36
N GLY A 126 -18.87 4.81 10.60
CA GLY A 126 -17.57 5.42 10.90
C GLY A 126 -16.80 5.98 9.69
N ALA A 127 -17.24 5.69 8.46
CA ALA A 127 -16.48 6.05 7.24
C ALA A 127 -16.20 7.56 7.12
N ALA A 128 -17.16 8.43 7.49
CA ALA A 128 -16.96 9.88 7.48
C ALA A 128 -15.92 10.34 8.52
N ALA A 129 -15.91 9.74 9.72
CA ALA A 129 -14.92 10.04 10.76
C ALA A 129 -13.52 9.54 10.36
N PHE A 130 -13.44 8.35 9.77
CA PHE A 130 -12.21 7.79 9.20
C PHE A 130 -11.62 8.72 8.13
N THR A 131 -12.40 9.12 7.12
CA THR A 131 -11.93 10.02 6.06
C THR A 131 -11.48 11.38 6.61
N LYS A 132 -12.08 11.86 7.69
CA LYS A 132 -11.64 13.10 8.36
C LYS A 132 -10.27 12.93 9.04
N ARG A 133 -10.01 11.78 9.68
CA ARG A 133 -8.71 11.47 10.29
C ARG A 133 -7.63 11.17 9.26
N TYR A 134 -7.99 10.62 8.13
CA TYR A 134 -7.10 10.24 7.02
C TYR A 134 -7.59 10.81 5.68
N PRO A 135 -7.37 12.11 5.41
CA PRO A 135 -7.98 12.79 4.25
C PRO A 135 -7.59 12.23 2.87
N LYS A 136 -6.50 11.47 2.79
CA LYS A 136 -6.04 10.82 1.55
C LYS A 136 -6.40 9.34 1.46
N ALA A 137 -6.99 8.78 2.52
CA ALA A 137 -7.39 7.38 2.53
C ALA A 137 -8.68 7.17 1.74
N VAL A 138 -8.83 5.97 1.22
CA VAL A 138 -10.03 5.54 0.50
C VAL A 138 -10.71 4.44 1.30
N ALA A 139 -12.01 4.61 1.56
CA ALA A 139 -12.86 3.58 2.15
C ALA A 139 -13.53 2.81 1.02
N ARG A 140 -13.24 1.52 0.92
CA ARG A 140 -13.90 0.59 -0.01
C ARG A 140 -13.59 -0.86 0.34
N ASN A 141 -14.39 -1.76 -0.17
CA ASN A 141 -14.10 -3.19 -0.11
C ASN A 141 -12.99 -3.52 -1.13
N PHE A 142 -11.83 -3.92 -0.66
CA PHE A 142 -10.65 -4.13 -1.51
C PHE A 142 -10.58 -5.54 -2.10
N ASP A 143 -11.07 -6.57 -1.39
CA ASP A 143 -11.03 -7.95 -1.87
C ASP A 143 -12.34 -8.42 -2.50
N GLY A 144 -13.38 -7.58 -2.48
CA GLY A 144 -14.70 -7.87 -3.02
C GLY A 144 -15.58 -8.71 -2.09
N LYS A 145 -15.17 -8.96 -0.84
CA LYS A 145 -15.94 -9.70 0.16
C LYS A 145 -16.36 -8.78 1.30
N THR A 146 -17.53 -9.02 1.84
CA THR A 146 -18.00 -8.32 3.05
C THR A 146 -17.66 -9.14 4.29
N GLY A 147 -17.28 -8.48 5.38
CA GLY A 147 -17.02 -9.17 6.64
C GLY A 147 -15.77 -8.65 7.36
N ILE A 148 -15.07 -9.56 8.03
CA ILE A 148 -13.82 -9.23 8.74
C ILE A 148 -12.73 -8.93 7.72
N PRO A 149 -11.95 -7.85 7.89
CA PRO A 149 -10.83 -7.53 7.00
C PRO A 149 -9.83 -8.67 6.87
N THR A 150 -9.44 -8.98 5.64
CA THR A 150 -8.47 -10.03 5.34
C THR A 150 -7.08 -9.44 5.07
N GLU A 151 -6.03 -10.28 5.12
CA GLU A 151 -4.69 -9.86 4.68
C GLU A 151 -4.68 -9.46 3.19
N MET A 152 -5.62 -9.98 2.39
CA MET A 152 -5.81 -9.57 0.99
C MET A 152 -6.28 -8.12 0.91
N ASP A 153 -7.29 -7.72 1.72
CA ASP A 153 -7.74 -6.33 1.80
C ASP A 153 -6.58 -5.40 2.16
N ALA A 154 -5.84 -5.74 3.21
CA ALA A 154 -4.72 -4.93 3.69
C ALA A 154 -3.62 -4.79 2.62
N LEU A 155 -3.28 -5.87 1.93
CA LEU A 155 -2.25 -5.84 0.89
C LEU A 155 -2.71 -5.06 -0.35
N VAL A 156 -3.95 -5.24 -0.80
CA VAL A 156 -4.48 -4.49 -1.95
C VAL A 156 -4.58 -3.01 -1.61
N ALA A 157 -5.06 -2.65 -0.42
CA ALA A 157 -5.09 -1.26 0.05
C ALA A 157 -3.68 -0.63 0.05
N TYR A 158 -2.68 -1.36 0.53
CA TYR A 158 -1.28 -0.94 0.52
C TYR A 158 -0.75 -0.72 -0.90
N LEU A 159 -0.96 -1.68 -1.81
CA LEU A 159 -0.52 -1.57 -3.21
C LEU A 159 -1.17 -0.39 -3.92
N GLN A 160 -2.44 -0.13 -3.66
CA GLN A 160 -3.17 1.00 -4.25
C GLN A 160 -2.71 2.37 -3.72
N MET A 161 -2.08 2.40 -2.55
CA MET A 161 -1.52 3.64 -1.99
C MET A 161 -0.16 3.99 -2.63
N LEU A 162 0.63 3.02 -3.06
CA LEU A 162 2.01 3.21 -3.49
C LEU A 162 2.12 4.20 -4.66
N GLY A 163 2.92 5.25 -4.47
CA GLY A 163 3.14 6.31 -5.46
C GLY A 163 2.03 7.35 -5.58
N THR A 164 0.98 7.30 -4.73
CA THR A 164 -0.16 8.24 -4.79
C THR A 164 -0.07 9.35 -3.74
N LEU A 165 0.76 9.21 -2.72
CA LEU A 165 0.84 10.17 -1.61
C LEU A 165 1.67 11.42 -1.91
N VAL A 166 2.52 11.38 -2.94
CA VAL A 166 3.37 12.49 -3.39
C VAL A 166 2.84 13.04 -4.71
N ASP A 167 2.59 14.33 -4.76
CA ASP A 167 2.27 15.01 -6.02
C ASP A 167 3.55 15.40 -6.74
N PHE A 168 3.99 14.55 -7.67
CA PHE A 168 5.20 14.79 -8.47
C PHE A 168 5.12 16.01 -9.40
N LYS A 169 3.92 16.55 -9.65
CA LYS A 169 3.75 17.79 -10.43
C LYS A 169 4.25 19.02 -9.68
N LEU A 170 4.31 18.94 -8.35
CA LEU A 170 4.87 20.00 -7.51
C LEU A 170 6.40 19.99 -7.49
N TYR A 171 7.02 18.87 -7.91
CA TYR A 171 8.47 18.77 -8.02
C TYR A 171 8.95 19.57 -9.23
N ASN A 172 9.87 20.48 -9.00
CA ASN A 172 10.56 21.20 -10.08
C ASN A 172 12.06 21.32 -9.76
N GLU A 173 12.88 21.37 -10.81
CA GLU A 173 14.34 21.43 -10.68
C GLU A 173 14.85 22.69 -9.97
N LYS A 174 14.08 23.79 -9.98
CA LYS A 174 14.44 25.05 -9.30
C LYS A 174 14.26 24.97 -7.80
N ALA A 175 13.26 24.23 -7.33
CA ALA A 175 13.01 24.00 -5.91
C ALA A 175 14.11 23.13 -5.29
N ASN A 176 14.77 22.29 -6.10
CA ASN A 176 15.87 21.39 -5.71
C ASN A 176 15.70 20.79 -4.30
N LEU A 177 14.50 20.33 -4.02
CA LEU A 177 14.16 19.67 -2.75
C LEU A 177 14.84 18.29 -2.72
N ARG A 178 16.05 18.25 -2.18
CA ARG A 178 16.85 17.05 -1.98
C ARG A 178 16.70 16.56 -0.54
#